data_419eafa8ef4bbc4139741b42605052cf
#
_entry.id   419eafa8ef4bbc4139741b42605052cf
#
_cell.length_a   1.000
_cell.length_b   1.000
_cell.length_c   1.000
_cell.angle_alpha   90.00
_cell.angle_beta   90.00
_cell.angle_gamma   90.00
#
_symmetry.space_group_name_H-M   'P 1'
#
loop_
_entity.id
_entity.type
_entity.pdbx_description
1 polymer ?
#
loop_
_entity_poly.entity_id
_entity_poly.type
_entity_poly.pdbx_seq_one_letter_code
_entity_poly.pdbx_strand_id
1 'polypeptide(L)'
;MSVESKVRAVTTLRLKEMKDRGEKISMLTSYDYSMAKIVDKAGVDVILVGDSAANVMAGWETTLPITLDQMIYHASSVVRAVERALVVCDMPFGTYQSDSQAALDSAIRIMKETGADSVKMEGGEEILDSVKRILAAGIPVMGHLGLTPQSIHKFGTYSVRAKEEAEAEKLVHDAKLLEEAGCFAIVLEKIPAALAERVSKELSIPTIGIGAGGACDGQVLVVHDMLGINKGFSPRFLRKYANLHEIMTEAVSHYIEDVKSCDFPNQNEQY
;
A
#
# COMPACT_ATOMS: atom_id res chain seq x y z
N MET A 1 29.91 -26.61 3.46
CA MET A 1 28.50 -26.27 3.20
C MET A 1 28.27 -24.88 3.76
N SER A 2 28.17 -23.84 2.89
CA SER A 2 27.83 -22.50 3.33
C SER A 2 26.39 -22.51 3.81
N VAL A 3 26.16 -22.15 5.07
CA VAL A 3 24.84 -21.85 5.58
C VAL A 3 24.42 -20.56 4.88
N GLU A 4 23.69 -20.67 3.77
CA GLU A 4 22.92 -19.53 3.26
C GLU A 4 22.04 -19.08 4.41
N SER A 5 22.30 -17.89 4.94
CA SER A 5 21.44 -17.28 5.94
C SER A 5 20.09 -17.06 5.26
N LYS A 6 19.08 -17.87 5.60
CA LYS A 6 17.70 -17.62 5.15
C LYS A 6 17.39 -16.17 5.48
N VAL A 7 17.07 -15.39 4.45
CA VAL A 7 16.60 -14.01 4.61
C VAL A 7 15.43 -14.04 5.57
N ARG A 8 15.54 -13.34 6.70
CA ARG A 8 14.49 -13.36 7.73
C ARG A 8 13.31 -12.53 7.23
N ALA A 9 12.18 -13.18 7.03
CA ALA A 9 10.94 -12.53 6.62
C ALA A 9 10.51 -11.43 7.62
N VAL A 10 9.97 -10.32 7.11
CA VAL A 10 9.37 -9.27 7.91
C VAL A 10 7.98 -9.73 8.35
N THR A 11 7.69 -9.57 9.64
CA THR A 11 6.40 -9.92 10.24
C THR A 11 5.78 -8.70 10.90
N THR A 12 4.50 -8.78 11.26
CA THR A 12 3.83 -7.72 12.04
C THR A 12 4.55 -7.42 13.35
N LEU A 13 5.07 -8.46 14.03
CA LEU A 13 5.89 -8.30 15.23
C LEU A 13 7.18 -7.53 14.93
N ARG A 14 7.84 -7.84 13.81
CA ARG A 14 9.07 -7.12 13.41
C ARG A 14 8.82 -5.63 13.21
N LEU A 15 7.68 -5.24 12.62
CA LEU A 15 7.33 -3.83 12.46
C LEU A 15 7.17 -3.12 13.82
N LYS A 16 6.54 -3.79 14.80
CA LYS A 16 6.43 -3.28 16.16
C LYS A 16 7.82 -3.10 16.82
N GLU A 17 8.70 -4.09 16.67
CA GLU A 17 10.09 -3.99 17.15
C GLU A 17 10.87 -2.85 16.48
N MET A 18 10.64 -2.56 15.19
CA MET A 18 11.26 -1.44 14.50
C MET A 18 10.83 -0.10 15.11
N LYS A 19 9.52 0.07 15.37
CA LYS A 19 9.02 1.26 16.08
C LYS A 19 9.67 1.41 17.44
N ASP A 20 9.72 0.35 18.24
CA ASP A 20 10.28 0.37 19.60
C ASP A 20 11.78 0.77 19.61
N ARG A 21 12.50 0.48 18.51
CA ARG A 21 13.90 0.88 18.32
C ARG A 21 14.09 2.21 17.58
N GLY A 22 13.00 2.86 17.16
CA GLY A 22 13.08 4.08 16.35
C GLY A 22 13.60 3.85 14.91
N GLU A 23 13.58 2.60 14.42
CA GLU A 23 13.90 2.25 13.04
C GLU A 23 12.72 2.61 12.13
N LYS A 24 13.00 3.29 11.02
CA LYS A 24 11.95 3.67 10.06
C LYS A 24 11.55 2.49 9.17
N ILE A 25 10.25 2.35 8.96
CA ILE A 25 9.65 1.31 8.13
C ILE A 25 9.48 1.86 6.71
N SER A 26 10.04 1.16 5.74
CA SER A 26 9.85 1.44 4.32
C SER A 26 8.70 0.61 3.76
N MET A 27 7.76 1.28 3.08
CA MET A 27 6.62 0.63 2.45
C MET A 27 6.44 1.17 1.03
N LEU A 28 6.19 0.28 0.06
CA LEU A 28 5.88 0.63 -1.33
C LEU A 28 4.72 -0.21 -1.84
N THR A 29 3.94 0.35 -2.77
CA THR A 29 2.96 -0.46 -3.47
C THR A 29 3.63 -1.36 -4.52
N SER A 30 3.00 -2.49 -4.83
CA SER A 30 3.29 -3.28 -6.02
C SER A 30 2.04 -4.04 -6.46
N TYR A 31 1.94 -4.36 -7.76
CA TYR A 31 0.72 -4.90 -8.34
C TYR A 31 0.95 -6.09 -9.27
N ASP A 32 2.20 -6.42 -9.56
CA ASP A 32 2.59 -7.53 -10.42
C ASP A 32 3.87 -8.22 -9.93
N TYR A 33 4.15 -9.39 -10.52
CA TYR A 33 5.27 -10.24 -10.15
C TYR A 33 6.64 -9.56 -10.37
N SER A 34 6.84 -8.91 -11.51
CA SER A 34 8.15 -8.38 -11.89
C SER A 34 8.52 -7.17 -11.03
N MET A 35 7.58 -6.24 -10.81
CA MET A 35 7.78 -5.08 -9.95
C MET A 35 7.97 -5.52 -8.49
N ALA A 36 7.16 -6.45 -7.99
CA ALA A 36 7.28 -6.95 -6.62
C ALA A 36 8.66 -7.57 -6.36
N LYS A 37 9.20 -8.34 -7.32
CA LYS A 37 10.52 -8.93 -7.22
C LYS A 37 11.65 -7.88 -7.15
N ILE A 38 11.52 -6.79 -7.90
CA ILE A 38 12.47 -5.66 -7.85
C ILE A 38 12.39 -4.97 -6.48
N VAL A 39 11.19 -4.67 -6.02
CA VAL A 39 10.93 -3.95 -4.77
C VAL A 39 11.38 -4.78 -3.55
N ASP A 40 11.08 -6.06 -3.50
CA ASP A 40 11.52 -6.97 -2.44
C ASP A 40 13.05 -7.12 -2.41
N LYS A 41 13.66 -7.30 -3.58
CA LYS A 41 15.13 -7.38 -3.70
C LYS A 41 15.82 -6.08 -3.28
N ALA A 42 15.19 -4.93 -3.45
CA ALA A 42 15.69 -3.64 -2.97
C ALA A 42 15.66 -3.53 -1.44
N GLY A 43 14.95 -4.43 -0.75
CA GLY A 43 14.95 -4.52 0.71
C GLY A 43 13.86 -3.72 1.40
N VAL A 44 12.75 -3.40 0.72
CA VAL A 44 11.58 -2.76 1.35
C VAL A 44 11.02 -3.64 2.49
N ASP A 45 10.52 -3.03 3.56
CA ASP A 45 10.00 -3.82 4.69
C ASP A 45 8.58 -4.31 4.47
N VAL A 46 7.76 -3.51 3.78
CA VAL A 46 6.35 -3.83 3.51
C VAL A 46 6.01 -3.56 2.05
N ILE A 47 5.33 -4.50 1.41
CA ILE A 47 4.73 -4.31 0.10
C ILE A 47 3.21 -4.24 0.24
N LEU A 48 2.62 -3.16 -0.26
CA LEU A 48 1.18 -2.95 -0.30
C LEU A 48 0.65 -3.32 -1.69
N VAL A 49 -0.24 -4.29 -1.74
CA VAL A 49 -1.11 -4.47 -2.90
C VAL A 49 -2.29 -3.54 -2.70
N GLY A 50 -2.13 -2.30 -3.16
CA GLY A 50 -3.09 -1.22 -2.93
C GLY A 50 -4.24 -1.24 -3.93
N ASP A 51 -5.44 -0.81 -3.51
CA ASP A 51 -6.56 -0.57 -4.40
C ASP A 51 -6.29 0.58 -5.41
N SER A 52 -5.23 1.37 -5.18
CA SER A 52 -4.62 2.28 -6.17
C SER A 52 -4.22 1.59 -7.49
N ALA A 53 -4.23 0.24 -7.55
CA ALA A 53 -4.19 -0.52 -8.81
C ALA A 53 -5.30 -0.08 -9.77
N ALA A 54 -6.46 0.32 -9.23
CA ALA A 54 -7.54 0.92 -10.02
C ALA A 54 -7.06 2.11 -10.88
N ASN A 55 -6.25 2.97 -10.29
CA ASN A 55 -5.73 4.16 -10.96
C ASN A 55 -4.55 3.83 -11.88
N VAL A 56 -3.50 3.18 -11.34
CA VAL A 56 -2.20 3.07 -12.03
C VAL A 56 -2.10 1.87 -12.96
N MET A 57 -2.94 0.85 -12.78
CA MET A 57 -2.97 -0.35 -13.62
C MET A 57 -4.17 -0.38 -14.57
N ALA A 58 -5.36 0.01 -14.07
CA ALA A 58 -6.60 -0.04 -14.85
C ALA A 58 -7.00 1.33 -15.45
N GLY A 59 -6.39 2.45 -15.01
CA GLY A 59 -6.65 3.79 -15.55
C GLY A 59 -7.98 4.41 -15.10
N TRP A 60 -8.60 3.91 -14.02
CA TRP A 60 -9.80 4.52 -13.46
C TRP A 60 -9.48 5.79 -12.66
N GLU A 61 -10.43 6.70 -12.57
CA GLU A 61 -10.25 7.98 -11.85
C GLU A 61 -10.22 7.81 -10.33
N THR A 62 -10.87 6.77 -9.81
CA THR A 62 -10.95 6.47 -8.36
C THR A 62 -10.60 5.01 -8.08
N THR A 63 -10.40 4.68 -6.81
CA THR A 63 -10.15 3.29 -6.39
C THR A 63 -11.42 2.44 -6.29
N LEU A 64 -12.61 3.07 -6.36
CA LEU A 64 -13.89 2.40 -6.12
C LEU A 64 -14.24 1.24 -7.08
N PRO A 65 -13.89 1.28 -8.39
CA PRO A 65 -14.31 0.25 -9.32
C PRO A 65 -13.57 -1.08 -9.18
N ILE A 66 -12.40 -1.12 -8.51
CA ILE A 66 -11.63 -2.35 -8.43
C ILE A 66 -12.36 -3.42 -7.61
N THR A 67 -12.45 -4.63 -8.16
CA THR A 67 -13.15 -5.73 -7.53
C THR A 67 -12.25 -6.57 -6.61
N LEU A 68 -12.86 -7.37 -5.74
CA LEU A 68 -12.13 -8.33 -4.90
C LEU A 68 -11.32 -9.33 -5.75
N ASP A 69 -11.88 -9.82 -6.86
CA ASP A 69 -11.21 -10.77 -7.73
C ASP A 69 -9.97 -10.15 -8.40
N GLN A 70 -10.05 -8.87 -8.78
CA GLN A 70 -8.89 -8.14 -9.33
C GLN A 70 -7.82 -7.92 -8.25
N MET A 71 -8.19 -7.58 -7.03
CA MET A 71 -7.25 -7.48 -5.92
C MET A 71 -6.58 -8.82 -5.61
N ILE A 72 -7.33 -9.92 -5.62
CA ILE A 72 -6.80 -11.29 -5.47
C ILE A 72 -5.82 -11.62 -6.60
N TYR A 73 -6.12 -11.26 -7.85
CA TYR A 73 -5.20 -11.45 -8.98
C TYR A 73 -3.87 -10.72 -8.76
N HIS A 74 -3.92 -9.42 -8.40
CA HIS A 74 -2.72 -8.62 -8.12
C HIS A 74 -1.94 -9.18 -6.93
N ALA A 75 -2.62 -9.46 -5.82
CA ALA A 75 -1.98 -9.96 -4.61
C ALA A 75 -1.32 -11.33 -4.82
N SER A 76 -1.97 -12.25 -5.54
CA SER A 76 -1.39 -13.55 -5.90
C SER A 76 -0.12 -13.40 -6.75
N SER A 77 -0.09 -12.41 -7.63
CA SER A 77 1.09 -12.12 -8.46
C SER A 77 2.25 -11.58 -7.62
N VAL A 78 1.96 -10.68 -6.69
CA VAL A 78 2.95 -10.09 -5.77
C VAL A 78 3.51 -11.13 -4.81
N VAL A 79 2.64 -11.89 -4.13
CA VAL A 79 3.05 -12.89 -3.14
C VAL A 79 4.01 -13.93 -3.72
N ARG A 80 3.79 -14.38 -4.96
CA ARG A 80 4.71 -15.32 -5.62
C ARG A 80 6.11 -14.77 -5.87
N ALA A 81 6.29 -13.45 -5.85
CA ALA A 81 7.57 -12.79 -6.12
C ALA A 81 8.35 -12.43 -4.84
N VAL A 82 7.66 -12.34 -3.71
CA VAL A 82 8.21 -11.79 -2.45
C VAL A 82 8.81 -12.92 -1.60
N GLU A 83 10.03 -12.68 -1.11
CA GLU A 83 10.77 -13.62 -0.25
C GLU A 83 10.97 -13.06 1.17
N ARG A 84 10.95 -11.72 1.33
CA ARG A 84 11.30 -11.04 2.58
C ARG A 84 10.22 -10.10 3.10
N ALA A 85 9.69 -9.21 2.29
CA ALA A 85 8.79 -8.16 2.73
C ALA A 85 7.46 -8.71 3.27
N LEU A 86 6.87 -8.03 4.25
CA LEU A 86 5.48 -8.28 4.66
C LEU A 86 4.53 -7.82 3.54
N VAL A 87 3.63 -8.69 3.10
CA VAL A 87 2.64 -8.36 2.06
C VAL A 87 1.29 -8.01 2.69
N VAL A 88 0.85 -6.78 2.48
CA VAL A 88 -0.46 -6.27 2.89
C VAL A 88 -1.34 -6.12 1.66
N CYS A 89 -2.57 -6.62 1.68
CA CYS A 89 -3.54 -6.46 0.60
C CYS A 89 -4.71 -5.56 1.03
N ASP A 90 -5.02 -4.54 0.23
CA ASP A 90 -6.20 -3.72 0.47
C ASP A 90 -7.47 -4.53 0.24
N MET A 91 -8.42 -4.37 1.17
CA MET A 91 -9.80 -4.78 0.94
C MET A 91 -10.49 -3.70 0.10
N PRO A 92 -10.98 -4.01 -1.12
CA PRO A 92 -11.57 -2.99 -1.97
C PRO A 92 -12.93 -2.52 -1.45
N PHE A 93 -13.34 -1.33 -1.89
CA PHE A 93 -14.62 -0.74 -1.54
C PHE A 93 -15.79 -1.71 -1.77
N GLY A 94 -16.72 -1.74 -0.81
CA GLY A 94 -17.91 -2.60 -0.86
C GLY A 94 -17.72 -3.99 -0.25
N THR A 95 -16.49 -4.38 0.11
CA THR A 95 -16.22 -5.72 0.65
C THR A 95 -16.25 -5.81 2.18
N TYR A 96 -16.30 -4.68 2.89
CA TYR A 96 -16.26 -4.66 4.35
C TYR A 96 -17.12 -3.58 5.01
N GLN A 97 -17.73 -2.68 4.23
CA GLN A 97 -18.53 -1.59 4.75
C GLN A 97 -19.99 -2.00 5.05
N SER A 98 -20.48 -3.09 4.43
CA SER A 98 -21.89 -3.51 4.56
C SER A 98 -22.17 -4.20 5.89
N ASP A 99 -21.37 -5.18 6.24
CA ASP A 99 -21.47 -5.95 7.49
C ASP A 99 -20.18 -6.73 7.78
N SER A 100 -20.02 -7.16 9.04
CA SER A 100 -18.81 -7.80 9.51
C SER A 100 -18.61 -9.25 8.99
N GLN A 101 -19.71 -9.95 8.62
CA GLN A 101 -19.58 -11.29 8.04
C GLN A 101 -19.06 -11.22 6.60
N ALA A 102 -19.62 -10.31 5.77
CA ALA A 102 -19.12 -10.09 4.41
C ALA A 102 -17.66 -9.62 4.42
N ALA A 103 -17.27 -8.79 5.41
CA ALA A 103 -15.89 -8.39 5.61
C ALA A 103 -14.97 -9.60 5.90
N LEU A 104 -15.37 -10.49 6.79
CA LEU A 104 -14.61 -11.69 7.11
C LEU A 104 -14.50 -12.62 5.90
N ASP A 105 -15.60 -12.86 5.17
CA ASP A 105 -15.61 -13.74 4.00
C ASP A 105 -14.66 -13.21 2.91
N SER A 106 -14.65 -11.90 2.69
CA SER A 106 -13.73 -11.23 1.76
C SER A 106 -12.26 -11.33 2.20
N ALA A 107 -11.98 -11.10 3.49
CA ALA A 107 -10.64 -11.24 4.05
C ALA A 107 -10.13 -12.70 3.96
N ILE A 108 -10.97 -13.68 4.25
CA ILE A 108 -10.65 -15.10 4.11
C ILE A 108 -10.28 -15.44 2.66
N ARG A 109 -11.00 -14.91 1.68
CA ARG A 109 -10.68 -15.09 0.26
C ARG A 109 -9.29 -14.52 -0.07
N ILE A 110 -9.00 -13.30 0.35
CA ILE A 110 -7.67 -12.70 0.15
C ILE A 110 -6.60 -13.62 0.74
N MET A 111 -6.70 -13.97 2.02
CA MET A 111 -5.68 -14.79 2.69
C MET A 111 -5.47 -16.15 2.04
N LYS A 112 -6.55 -16.87 1.73
CA LYS A 112 -6.49 -18.24 1.20
C LYS A 112 -6.09 -18.31 -0.27
N GLU A 113 -6.58 -17.38 -1.09
CA GLU A 113 -6.36 -17.43 -2.53
C GLU A 113 -5.02 -16.79 -2.93
N THR A 114 -4.47 -15.90 -2.10
CA THR A 114 -3.24 -15.17 -2.43
C THR A 114 -2.03 -15.58 -1.61
N GLY A 115 -2.23 -15.93 -0.33
CA GLY A 115 -1.15 -16.13 0.64
C GLY A 115 -0.58 -14.80 1.18
N ALA A 116 -1.29 -13.67 1.05
CA ALA A 116 -0.91 -12.41 1.68
C ALA A 116 -0.84 -12.56 3.22
N ASP A 117 -0.01 -11.74 3.88
CA ASP A 117 0.22 -11.82 5.33
C ASP A 117 -0.85 -11.07 6.13
N SER A 118 -1.50 -10.08 5.53
CA SER A 118 -2.47 -9.21 6.21
C SER A 118 -3.36 -8.46 5.22
N VAL A 119 -4.43 -7.85 5.75
CA VAL A 119 -5.31 -6.98 4.97
C VAL A 119 -5.26 -5.53 5.47
N LYS A 120 -5.59 -4.54 4.60
CA LYS A 120 -5.76 -3.14 4.99
C LYS A 120 -7.21 -2.70 4.77
N MET A 121 -7.71 -1.85 5.68
CA MET A 121 -9.09 -1.33 5.66
C MET A 121 -9.09 0.16 5.96
N GLU A 122 -9.94 0.91 5.24
CA GLU A 122 -10.12 2.36 5.38
C GLU A 122 -11.31 2.70 6.25
N GLY A 123 -11.09 3.52 7.28
CA GLY A 123 -12.11 3.99 8.20
C GLY A 123 -11.71 3.77 9.67
N GLY A 124 -12.50 4.35 10.57
CA GLY A 124 -12.33 4.28 12.01
C GLY A 124 -13.49 3.53 12.69
N GLU A 125 -14.18 4.22 13.58
CA GLU A 125 -15.30 3.68 14.36
C GLU A 125 -16.36 3.00 13.48
N GLU A 126 -16.64 3.56 12.31
CA GLU A 126 -17.68 3.06 11.39
C GLU A 126 -17.43 1.67 10.81
N ILE A 127 -16.19 1.18 10.84
CA ILE A 127 -15.82 -0.17 10.36
C ILE A 127 -15.30 -1.07 11.49
N LEU A 128 -15.38 -0.61 12.74
CA LEU A 128 -14.74 -1.28 13.87
C LEU A 128 -15.25 -2.72 14.09
N ASP A 129 -16.53 -2.98 13.86
CA ASP A 129 -17.10 -4.32 13.96
C ASP A 129 -16.50 -5.28 12.92
N SER A 130 -16.30 -4.81 11.69
CA SER A 130 -15.64 -5.57 10.63
C SER A 130 -14.18 -5.84 10.96
N VAL A 131 -13.45 -4.85 11.48
CA VAL A 131 -12.07 -4.99 11.95
C VAL A 131 -11.96 -6.04 13.04
N LYS A 132 -12.78 -5.93 14.10
CA LYS A 132 -12.81 -6.90 15.20
C LYS A 132 -13.13 -8.31 14.74
N ARG A 133 -14.07 -8.44 13.80
CA ARG A 133 -14.51 -9.75 13.27
C ARG A 133 -13.38 -10.44 12.50
N ILE A 134 -12.62 -9.70 11.69
CA ILE A 134 -11.47 -10.20 10.93
C ILE A 134 -10.33 -10.58 11.89
N LEU A 135 -10.00 -9.71 12.84
CA LEU A 135 -8.96 -9.97 13.85
C LEU A 135 -9.27 -11.20 14.72
N ALA A 136 -10.55 -11.39 15.10
CA ALA A 136 -10.99 -12.56 15.86
C ALA A 136 -10.81 -13.88 15.09
N ALA A 137 -10.76 -13.84 13.76
CA ALA A 137 -10.45 -15.00 12.91
C ALA A 137 -8.93 -15.25 12.75
N GLY A 138 -8.08 -14.43 13.37
CA GLY A 138 -6.62 -14.57 13.31
C GLY A 138 -5.98 -13.90 12.10
N ILE A 139 -6.70 -13.04 11.36
CA ILE A 139 -6.17 -12.31 10.21
C ILE A 139 -5.65 -10.94 10.69
N PRO A 140 -4.37 -10.60 10.48
CA PRO A 140 -3.84 -9.30 10.87
C PRO A 140 -4.45 -8.17 10.02
N VAL A 141 -4.78 -7.03 10.66
CA VAL A 141 -5.39 -5.87 10.02
C VAL A 141 -4.50 -4.64 10.18
N MET A 142 -4.25 -3.92 9.09
CA MET A 142 -3.70 -2.58 9.06
C MET A 142 -4.86 -1.59 8.87
N GLY A 143 -4.95 -0.58 9.74
CA GLY A 143 -5.92 0.51 9.61
C GLY A 143 -5.46 1.57 8.61
N HIS A 144 -6.40 2.41 8.14
CA HIS A 144 -6.08 3.57 7.29
C HIS A 144 -7.00 4.74 7.63
N LEU A 145 -6.42 5.85 8.05
CA LEU A 145 -7.12 7.07 8.49
C LEU A 145 -6.60 8.33 7.76
N GLY A 146 -7.38 9.40 7.85
CA GLY A 146 -7.11 10.67 7.19
C GLY A 146 -7.85 10.76 5.86
N LEU A 147 -7.15 11.04 4.77
CA LEU A 147 -7.73 10.89 3.44
C LEU A 147 -7.83 9.39 3.13
N THR A 148 -9.05 8.92 3.01
CA THR A 148 -9.35 7.54 2.61
C THR A 148 -9.92 7.57 1.19
N PRO A 149 -9.17 7.14 0.16
CA PRO A 149 -9.60 7.21 -1.24
C PRO A 149 -10.95 6.54 -1.52
N GLN A 150 -11.29 5.48 -0.81
CA GLN A 150 -12.61 4.83 -0.91
C GLN A 150 -13.76 5.73 -0.47
N SER A 151 -13.49 6.78 0.30
CA SER A 151 -14.48 7.79 0.71
C SER A 151 -14.47 9.05 -0.15
N ILE A 152 -13.87 9.04 -1.32
CA ILE A 152 -13.64 10.24 -2.15
C ILE A 152 -14.91 10.99 -2.49
N HIS A 153 -16.02 10.29 -2.75
CA HIS A 153 -17.30 10.94 -3.03
C HIS A 153 -17.91 11.64 -1.81
N LYS A 154 -17.65 11.10 -0.60
CA LYS A 154 -18.03 11.76 0.67
C LYS A 154 -17.21 13.03 0.90
N PHE A 155 -15.94 13.01 0.58
CA PHE A 155 -15.04 14.15 0.76
C PHE A 155 -15.14 15.19 -0.37
N GLY A 156 -15.49 14.78 -1.57
CA GLY A 156 -15.58 15.63 -2.76
C GLY A 156 -14.24 16.16 -3.28
N THR A 157 -13.12 15.87 -2.60
CA THR A 157 -11.80 16.37 -2.96
C THR A 157 -10.69 15.54 -2.32
N TYR A 158 -9.52 15.52 -2.96
CA TYR A 158 -8.28 14.95 -2.41
C TYR A 158 -7.50 15.94 -1.51
N SER A 159 -8.15 16.88 -0.85
CA SER A 159 -7.49 17.85 0.03
C SER A 159 -7.00 17.21 1.33
N VAL A 160 -6.10 17.91 2.04
CA VAL A 160 -5.61 17.52 3.38
C VAL A 160 -6.80 17.46 4.34
N ARG A 161 -6.92 16.35 5.08
CA ARG A 161 -7.98 16.06 6.06
C ARG A 161 -7.55 16.49 7.47
N ALA A 162 -8.49 16.46 8.39
CA ALA A 162 -8.27 16.70 9.82
C ALA A 162 -7.52 18.01 10.13
N LYS A 163 -7.89 19.08 9.41
CA LYS A 163 -7.41 20.44 9.70
C LYS A 163 -8.17 21.10 10.82
N GLU A 164 -9.47 20.81 10.89
CA GLU A 164 -10.36 21.32 11.92
C GLU A 164 -10.27 20.45 13.17
N GLU A 165 -10.34 21.09 14.36
CA GLU A 165 -10.14 20.45 15.66
C GLU A 165 -11.04 19.22 15.84
N ALA A 166 -12.33 19.33 15.50
CA ALA A 166 -13.28 18.21 15.64
C ALA A 166 -12.89 16.99 14.80
N GLU A 167 -12.40 17.20 13.56
CA GLU A 167 -11.95 16.12 12.70
C GLU A 167 -10.62 15.54 13.19
N ALA A 168 -9.73 16.39 13.74
CA ALA A 168 -8.46 15.97 14.31
C ALA A 168 -8.67 15.09 15.55
N GLU A 169 -9.53 15.49 16.48
CA GLU A 169 -9.85 14.68 17.67
C GLU A 169 -10.55 13.38 17.31
N LYS A 170 -11.47 13.40 16.31
CA LYS A 170 -12.05 12.15 15.80
C LYS A 170 -10.97 11.22 15.24
N LEU A 171 -10.02 11.72 14.48
CA LEU A 171 -8.94 10.89 13.92
C LEU A 171 -8.08 10.27 15.03
N VAL A 172 -7.74 11.02 16.08
CA VAL A 172 -7.01 10.49 17.25
C VAL A 172 -7.82 9.42 17.97
N HIS A 173 -9.13 9.66 18.16
CA HIS A 173 -10.03 8.68 18.74
C HIS A 173 -10.10 7.39 17.92
N ASP A 174 -10.33 7.50 16.62
CA ASP A 174 -10.39 6.36 15.70
C ASP A 174 -9.08 5.56 15.68
N ALA A 175 -7.93 6.25 15.72
CA ALA A 175 -6.63 5.60 15.77
C ALA A 175 -6.46 4.74 17.04
N LYS A 176 -6.92 5.23 18.20
CA LYS A 176 -6.93 4.47 19.46
C LYS A 176 -7.88 3.29 19.42
N LEU A 177 -9.08 3.47 18.88
CA LEU A 177 -10.04 2.36 18.72
C LEU A 177 -9.48 1.24 17.84
N LEU A 178 -8.78 1.57 16.76
CA LEU A 178 -8.16 0.58 15.88
C LEU A 178 -7.00 -0.15 16.58
N GLU A 179 -6.19 0.57 17.35
CA GLU A 179 -5.14 -0.04 18.18
C GLU A 179 -5.72 -0.97 19.24
N GLU A 180 -6.74 -0.51 19.99
CA GLU A 180 -7.43 -1.30 21.02
C GLU A 180 -8.11 -2.54 20.44
N ALA A 181 -8.62 -2.46 19.21
CA ALA A 181 -9.17 -3.60 18.49
C ALA A 181 -8.11 -4.64 18.12
N GLY A 182 -6.82 -4.27 18.04
CA GLY A 182 -5.69 -5.14 17.72
C GLY A 182 -5.10 -4.97 16.33
N CYS A 183 -5.36 -3.86 15.64
CA CYS A 183 -4.63 -3.52 14.41
C CYS A 183 -3.13 -3.47 14.68
N PHE A 184 -2.32 -4.01 13.77
CA PHE A 184 -0.87 -4.06 13.96
C PHE A 184 -0.14 -2.79 13.50
N ALA A 185 -0.77 -1.97 12.67
CA ALA A 185 -0.26 -0.69 12.16
C ALA A 185 -1.41 0.17 11.62
N ILE A 186 -1.17 1.48 11.42
CA ILE A 186 -2.14 2.40 10.83
C ILE A 186 -1.46 3.27 9.76
N VAL A 187 -2.04 3.35 8.57
CA VAL A 187 -1.68 4.35 7.55
C VAL A 187 -2.34 5.68 7.90
N LEU A 188 -1.57 6.76 7.83
CA LEU A 188 -2.04 8.15 7.99
C LEU A 188 -1.83 8.88 6.67
N GLU A 189 -2.92 9.23 5.97
CA GLU A 189 -2.83 9.86 4.66
C GLU A 189 -3.31 11.30 4.67
N LYS A 190 -2.48 12.19 4.10
CA LYS A 190 -2.79 13.62 3.83
C LYS A 190 -3.46 14.33 5.01
N ILE A 191 -2.80 14.30 6.15
CA ILE A 191 -3.16 15.03 7.38
C ILE A 191 -2.05 15.99 7.77
N PRO A 192 -2.30 17.00 8.64
CA PRO A 192 -1.27 17.87 9.16
C PRO A 192 -0.14 17.10 9.86
N ALA A 193 1.11 17.47 9.59
CA ALA A 193 2.29 16.77 10.15
C ALA A 193 2.30 16.77 11.69
N ALA A 194 1.85 17.84 12.34
CA ALA A 194 1.76 17.92 13.80
C ALA A 194 0.73 16.92 14.37
N LEU A 195 -0.40 16.72 13.66
CA LEU A 195 -1.40 15.72 14.05
C LEU A 195 -0.85 14.30 13.88
N ALA A 196 -0.17 14.01 12.77
CA ALA A 196 0.47 12.73 12.55
C ALA A 196 1.54 12.43 13.62
N GLU A 197 2.33 13.43 14.02
CA GLU A 197 3.30 13.31 15.12
C GLU A 197 2.61 12.99 16.44
N ARG A 198 1.51 13.69 16.77
CA ARG A 198 0.70 13.41 17.96
C ARG A 198 0.20 11.96 17.96
N VAL A 199 -0.46 11.51 16.89
CA VAL A 199 -0.97 10.14 16.76
C VAL A 199 0.15 9.12 16.90
N SER A 200 1.29 9.33 16.21
CA SER A 200 2.43 8.41 16.25
C SER A 200 3.04 8.25 17.65
N LYS A 201 3.01 9.33 18.45
CA LYS A 201 3.48 9.31 19.86
C LYS A 201 2.49 8.67 20.82
N GLU A 202 1.18 8.84 20.57
CA GLU A 202 0.14 8.31 21.43
C GLU A 202 -0.11 6.80 21.23
N LEU A 203 0.20 6.26 20.06
CA LEU A 203 0.03 4.85 19.73
C LEU A 203 1.29 4.03 20.02
N SER A 204 1.10 2.78 20.43
CA SER A 204 2.17 1.80 20.57
C SER A 204 2.45 1.03 19.28
N ILE A 205 1.48 0.95 18.37
CA ILE A 205 1.62 0.32 17.05
C ILE A 205 2.24 1.27 16.02
N PRO A 206 2.90 0.77 14.97
CA PRO A 206 3.49 1.59 13.91
C PRO A 206 2.47 2.45 13.16
N THR A 207 2.88 3.69 12.86
CA THR A 207 2.17 4.58 11.92
C THR A 207 2.97 4.72 10.63
N ILE A 208 2.28 4.60 9.49
CA ILE A 208 2.87 4.71 8.14
C ILE A 208 2.28 5.95 7.46
N GLY A 209 3.11 6.93 7.17
CA GLY A 209 2.67 8.19 6.59
C GLY A 209 2.67 8.19 5.05
N ILE A 210 1.70 8.87 4.46
CA ILE A 210 1.72 9.34 3.09
C ILE A 210 1.14 10.75 3.03
N GLY A 211 1.98 11.75 2.78
CA GLY A 211 1.56 13.15 2.89
C GLY A 211 1.18 13.57 4.31
N ALA A 212 1.74 12.93 5.33
CA ALA A 212 1.47 13.17 6.75
C ALA A 212 2.72 13.66 7.52
N GLY A 213 3.77 14.05 6.81
CA GLY A 213 5.03 14.50 7.41
C GLY A 213 5.98 13.37 7.81
N GLY A 214 7.14 13.72 8.38
CA GLY A 214 8.24 12.78 8.66
C GLY A 214 8.22 12.12 10.04
N ALA A 215 7.26 12.46 10.91
CA ALA A 215 7.21 11.98 12.29
C ALA A 215 6.62 10.57 12.43
N CYS A 216 5.91 10.06 11.42
CA CYS A 216 5.42 8.68 11.39
C CYS A 216 6.58 7.67 11.47
N ASP A 217 6.30 6.47 11.94
CA ASP A 217 7.27 5.39 12.08
C ASP A 217 7.74 4.83 10.74
N GLY A 218 6.93 4.98 9.69
CA GLY A 218 7.27 4.62 8.32
C GLY A 218 6.65 5.55 7.29
N GLN A 219 6.93 5.27 6.01
CA GLN A 219 6.38 6.00 4.86
C GLN A 219 5.97 5.02 3.76
N VAL A 220 4.87 5.33 3.06
CA VAL A 220 4.44 4.61 1.87
C VAL A 220 4.31 5.55 0.67
N LEU A 221 4.64 5.05 -0.52
CA LEU A 221 4.37 5.70 -1.81
C LEU A 221 3.81 4.68 -2.80
N VAL A 222 3.07 5.18 -3.79
CA VAL A 222 2.71 4.42 -4.98
C VAL A 222 3.96 4.28 -5.86
N VAL A 223 4.36 3.05 -6.17
CA VAL A 223 5.62 2.77 -6.89
C VAL A 223 5.67 3.45 -8.27
N HIS A 224 4.57 3.49 -8.99
CA HIS A 224 4.46 4.15 -10.30
C HIS A 224 4.73 5.66 -10.21
N ASP A 225 4.26 6.29 -9.15
CA ASP A 225 4.47 7.73 -8.92
C ASP A 225 5.90 8.00 -8.48
N MET A 226 6.43 7.19 -7.56
CA MET A 226 7.79 7.29 -7.05
C MET A 226 8.83 7.11 -8.17
N LEU A 227 8.59 6.19 -9.10
CA LEU A 227 9.47 5.93 -10.24
C LEU A 227 9.23 6.88 -11.43
N GLY A 228 8.23 7.76 -11.34
CA GLY A 228 7.93 8.74 -12.39
C GLY A 228 7.38 8.11 -13.67
N ILE A 229 6.64 7.00 -13.57
CA ILE A 229 5.94 6.39 -14.70
C ILE A 229 4.75 7.26 -15.09
N ASN A 230 4.00 7.78 -14.12
CA ASN A 230 2.85 8.65 -14.34
C ASN A 230 3.30 10.11 -14.54
N LYS A 231 3.05 10.67 -15.74
CA LYS A 231 3.20 12.11 -16.01
C LYS A 231 2.00 12.88 -15.44
N GLY A 232 2.26 14.10 -14.93
CA GLY A 232 1.19 15.01 -14.50
C GLY A 232 0.78 14.89 -13.03
N PHE A 233 1.02 13.76 -12.37
CA PHE A 233 0.79 13.64 -10.93
C PHE A 233 2.05 14.04 -10.15
N SER A 234 1.99 15.16 -9.44
CA SER A 234 3.13 15.69 -8.67
C SER A 234 2.67 16.46 -7.43
N PRO A 235 1.99 15.78 -6.48
CA PRO A 235 1.60 16.42 -5.24
C PRO A 235 2.84 16.76 -4.40
N ARG A 236 2.71 17.73 -3.50
CA ARG A 236 3.81 18.24 -2.66
C ARG A 236 4.55 17.14 -1.88
N PHE A 237 3.87 16.07 -1.48
CA PHE A 237 4.46 14.99 -0.68
C PHE A 237 5.21 13.96 -1.52
N LEU A 238 5.04 13.94 -2.85
CA LEU A 238 5.68 12.98 -3.73
C LEU A 238 7.10 13.43 -4.08
N ARG A 239 8.07 12.59 -3.74
CA ARG A 239 9.43 12.66 -4.30
C ARG A 239 9.58 11.61 -5.39
N LYS A 240 9.92 12.05 -6.60
CA LYS A 240 10.29 11.14 -7.68
C LYS A 240 11.76 10.76 -7.55
N TYR A 241 12.04 9.47 -7.58
CA TYR A 241 13.39 8.92 -7.49
C TYR A 241 13.95 8.52 -8.86
N ALA A 242 13.08 8.45 -9.88
CA ALA A 242 13.44 8.18 -11.27
C ALA A 242 12.46 8.92 -12.20
N ASN A 243 12.75 8.91 -13.51
CA ASN A 243 11.88 9.39 -14.57
C ASN A 243 11.68 8.28 -15.61
N LEU A 244 11.06 7.18 -15.18
CA LEU A 244 10.90 6.01 -16.04
C LEU A 244 9.98 6.26 -17.23
N HIS A 245 9.08 7.23 -17.16
CA HIS A 245 8.25 7.59 -18.30
C HIS A 245 9.08 7.95 -19.54
N GLU A 246 10.09 8.80 -19.36
CA GLU A 246 10.95 9.23 -20.48
C GLU A 246 11.86 8.10 -20.94
N ILE A 247 12.49 7.41 -20.00
CA ILE A 247 13.40 6.28 -20.31
C ILE A 247 12.65 5.19 -21.10
N MET A 248 11.45 4.82 -20.66
CA MET A 248 10.64 3.79 -21.34
C MET A 248 10.15 4.26 -22.69
N THR A 249 9.75 5.52 -22.81
CA THR A 249 9.31 6.10 -24.09
C THR A 249 10.43 6.12 -25.11
N GLU A 250 11.64 6.54 -24.71
CA GLU A 250 12.84 6.54 -25.55
C GLU A 250 13.22 5.13 -25.99
N ALA A 251 13.26 4.17 -25.07
CA ALA A 251 13.56 2.77 -25.39
C ALA A 251 12.56 2.16 -26.39
N VAL A 252 11.26 2.46 -26.23
CA VAL A 252 10.23 2.01 -27.20
C VAL A 252 10.40 2.70 -28.55
N SER A 253 10.79 3.97 -28.58
CA SER A 253 11.04 4.70 -29.83
C SER A 253 12.21 4.10 -30.60
N HIS A 254 13.32 3.80 -29.92
CA HIS A 254 14.49 3.13 -30.54
C HIS A 254 14.09 1.76 -31.11
N TYR A 255 13.37 0.94 -30.34
CA TYR A 255 12.88 -0.35 -30.85
C TYR A 255 12.05 -0.18 -32.13
N ILE A 256 11.17 0.83 -32.18
CA ILE A 256 10.35 1.11 -33.39
C ILE A 256 11.22 1.51 -34.56
N GLU A 257 12.25 2.33 -34.34
CA GLU A 257 13.20 2.76 -35.38
C GLU A 257 13.99 1.56 -35.93
N ASP A 258 14.54 0.70 -35.06
CA ASP A 258 15.30 -0.48 -35.43
C ASP A 258 14.47 -1.48 -36.25
N VAL A 259 13.22 -1.74 -35.83
CA VAL A 259 12.29 -2.59 -36.60
C VAL A 259 12.00 -2.00 -37.98
N LYS A 260 11.74 -0.69 -38.08
CA LYS A 260 11.41 -0.03 -39.36
C LYS A 260 12.61 0.12 -40.30
N SER A 261 13.81 0.22 -39.78
CA SER A 261 15.05 0.26 -40.56
C SER A 261 15.59 -1.12 -40.92
N CYS A 262 14.93 -2.20 -40.46
CA CYS A 262 15.39 -3.58 -40.61
C CYS A 262 16.75 -3.87 -39.90
N ASP A 263 17.10 -3.08 -38.88
CA ASP A 263 18.26 -3.33 -38.02
C ASP A 263 17.95 -4.38 -36.95
N PHE A 264 16.68 -4.47 -36.52
CA PHE A 264 16.22 -5.53 -35.63
C PHE A 264 15.14 -6.41 -36.31
N PRO A 265 15.24 -7.77 -36.27
CA PRO A 265 16.40 -8.55 -35.80
C PRO A 265 17.52 -8.54 -36.86
N ASN A 266 18.77 -8.37 -36.44
CA ASN A 266 19.95 -8.53 -37.28
C ASN A 266 20.42 -10.02 -37.31
N GLN A 267 21.50 -10.30 -38.05
CA GLN A 267 21.97 -11.69 -38.23
C GLN A 267 22.34 -12.41 -36.93
N ASN A 268 22.68 -11.70 -35.86
CA ASN A 268 23.02 -12.28 -34.56
C ASN A 268 21.81 -12.60 -33.71
N GLU A 269 20.62 -12.12 -34.10
CA GLU A 269 19.37 -12.22 -33.36
C GLU A 269 18.36 -13.18 -34.06
N GLN A 270 18.80 -13.85 -35.13
CA GLN A 270 18.01 -14.82 -35.90
C GLN A 270 18.40 -16.25 -35.55
N TYR A 271 17.49 -17.19 -35.72
CA TYR A 271 17.70 -18.64 -35.53
C TYR A 271 17.74 -19.35 -36.87
#